data_84b0ec75c1a1eccbb191af6a46cfc236
#
_entry.id   84b0ec75c1a1eccbb191af6a46cfc236
#
_cell.length_a   1.000
_cell.length_b   1.000
_cell.length_c   1.000
_cell.angle_alpha   90.00
_cell.angle_beta   90.00
_cell.angle_gamma   90.00
#
_symmetry.space_group_name_H-M   'P 1'
#
loop_
_entity.id
_entity.type
_entity.pdbx_description
1 polymer ?
#
loop_
_entity_poly.entity_id
_entity_poly.type
_entity_poly.pdbx_seq_one_letter_code
_entity_poly.pdbx_strand_id
1 'polypeptide(L)'
;QHVRGRPAAGDLPLALAYVQYLNCTNRRDGDSCGECPNCRQIAGLAHPDLHFVFPVNKQGKKSGEAVLSDDFMPLWRQVVSERNGYFSPQEWYDRLDLGRTLKGAISAREADGIIRKLSFKSFAAEYKCVIVWLPETMNEEAANKILKILEEPWEKTLFVLVSERPDLLLPTILSRTQEVVVPRLTDEEVHAELERRGERDPEKIRTFTRLAAGDLIELEHLLRGEGNELRKDDFEFFCSLMRLSYNDKHLELMAWAEEVAQLSREQQRAFLTDAVRLLRESYLLHAGLGEISCLWGEEAKFCRNFAPFIGNQNIESLVAEAESAMAQIRQNGNPTIVFTYFALSVSKMIKKL
;
A
#
# COMPACT_ATOMS: atom_id res chain seq x y z
N GLN A 1 -9.94 8.09 -19.40
CA GLN A 1 -8.81 7.14 -19.31
C GLN A 1 -8.88 6.39 -18.00
N HIS A 2 -8.54 5.12 -18.03
CA HIS A 2 -8.44 4.26 -16.86
C HIS A 2 -6.95 3.95 -16.64
N VAL A 3 -6.40 4.46 -15.55
CA VAL A 3 -5.02 4.15 -15.16
C VAL A 3 -5.06 2.92 -14.27
N ARG A 4 -4.45 1.84 -14.74
CA ARG A 4 -4.30 0.59 -14.01
C ARG A 4 -2.85 0.45 -13.59
N GLY A 5 -2.60 0.41 -12.28
CA GLY A 5 -1.37 -0.10 -11.72
C GLY A 5 -1.52 -1.50 -11.14
N ARG A 6 -0.41 -2.21 -10.98
CA ARG A 6 -0.34 -3.18 -9.90
C ARG A 6 -0.34 -2.37 -8.59
N PRO A 7 -0.94 -2.87 -7.49
CA PRO A 7 -0.90 -2.14 -6.23
C PRO A 7 0.49 -1.54 -6.00
N ALA A 8 0.54 -0.22 -5.70
CA ALA A 8 1.76 0.49 -5.35
C ALA A 8 2.72 0.95 -6.48
N ALA A 9 2.30 0.97 -7.75
CA ALA A 9 3.15 1.41 -8.87
C ALA A 9 3.24 2.93 -9.07
N GLY A 10 2.60 3.76 -8.22
CA GLY A 10 2.63 5.23 -8.39
C GLY A 10 1.53 5.79 -9.31
N ASP A 11 0.40 5.13 -9.36
CA ASP A 11 -0.72 5.46 -10.26
C ASP A 11 -1.32 6.84 -9.99
N LEU A 12 -1.48 7.21 -8.72
CA LEU A 12 -2.04 8.51 -8.33
C LEU A 12 -1.09 9.67 -8.66
N PRO A 13 0.22 9.61 -8.35
CA PRO A 13 1.19 10.62 -8.82
C PRO A 13 1.22 10.77 -10.33
N LEU A 14 1.16 9.67 -11.09
CA LEU A 14 1.12 9.72 -12.56
C LEU A 14 -0.16 10.40 -13.06
N ALA A 15 -1.32 10.10 -12.46
CA ALA A 15 -2.58 10.76 -12.79
C ALA A 15 -2.52 12.28 -12.55
N LEU A 16 -1.93 12.69 -11.43
CA LEU A 16 -1.71 14.10 -11.10
C LEU A 16 -0.77 14.79 -12.09
N ALA A 17 0.37 14.16 -12.41
CA ALA A 17 1.32 14.66 -13.38
C ALA A 17 0.70 14.80 -14.79
N TYR A 18 -0.10 13.83 -15.20
CA TYR A 18 -0.81 13.87 -16.48
C TYR A 18 -1.82 15.02 -16.56
N VAL A 19 -2.62 15.21 -15.51
CA VAL A 19 -3.56 16.34 -15.44
C VAL A 19 -2.83 17.68 -15.43
N GLN A 20 -1.70 17.75 -14.73
CA GLN A 20 -0.85 18.94 -14.72
C GLN A 20 -0.26 19.25 -16.09
N TYR A 21 0.23 18.21 -16.79
CA TYR A 21 0.75 18.36 -18.16
C TYR A 21 -0.32 18.87 -19.12
N LEU A 22 -1.52 18.29 -19.09
CA LEU A 22 -2.63 18.69 -19.98
C LEU A 22 -3.04 20.15 -19.79
N ASN A 23 -3.05 20.63 -18.57
CA ASN A 23 -3.49 21.99 -18.23
C ASN A 23 -2.34 23.00 -18.10
N CYS A 24 -1.09 22.57 -18.35
CA CYS A 24 0.06 23.46 -18.35
C CYS A 24 0.02 24.42 -19.53
N THR A 25 0.12 25.72 -19.24
CA THR A 25 0.13 26.79 -20.27
C THR A 25 1.50 27.02 -20.90
N ASN A 26 2.56 26.43 -20.36
CA ASN A 26 3.93 26.63 -20.81
C ASN A 26 4.74 25.33 -20.72
N ARG A 27 4.31 24.31 -21.48
CA ARG A 27 4.98 23.00 -21.54
C ARG A 27 6.39 23.15 -22.10
N ARG A 28 7.37 22.45 -21.53
CA ARG A 28 8.78 22.45 -21.95
C ARG A 28 9.28 21.00 -21.98
N ASP A 29 10.06 20.68 -22.99
CA ASP A 29 10.75 19.39 -23.13
C ASP A 29 9.85 18.14 -22.94
N GLY A 30 8.57 18.26 -23.33
CA GLY A 30 7.62 17.17 -23.20
C GLY A 30 6.98 17.02 -21.81
N ASP A 31 7.23 17.96 -20.89
CA ASP A 31 6.67 17.96 -19.52
C ASP A 31 5.98 19.29 -19.17
N SER A 32 5.30 19.29 -18.04
CA SER A 32 4.70 20.47 -17.43
C SER A 32 5.79 21.40 -16.87
N CYS A 33 5.58 22.72 -16.96
CA CYS A 33 6.62 23.66 -16.49
C CYS A 33 6.76 23.76 -14.96
N GLY A 34 5.79 23.25 -14.17
CA GLY A 34 5.79 23.37 -12.70
C GLY A 34 5.54 24.79 -12.15
N GLU A 35 5.67 25.84 -12.97
CA GLU A 35 5.74 27.24 -12.52
C GLU A 35 4.49 28.06 -12.84
N CYS A 36 3.75 27.73 -13.90
CA CYS A 36 2.57 28.48 -14.28
C CYS A 36 1.45 28.36 -13.23
N PRO A 37 0.48 29.28 -13.21
CA PRO A 37 -0.61 29.25 -12.21
C PRO A 37 -1.33 27.91 -12.14
N ASN A 38 -1.63 27.29 -13.30
CA ASN A 38 -2.29 25.99 -13.33
C ASN A 38 -1.42 24.89 -12.69
N CYS A 39 -0.12 24.82 -13.02
CA CYS A 39 0.80 23.85 -12.42
C CYS A 39 0.87 24.00 -10.90
N ARG A 40 1.00 25.23 -10.39
CA ARG A 40 1.06 25.48 -8.93
C ARG A 40 -0.24 25.10 -8.24
N GLN A 41 -1.39 25.42 -8.83
CA GLN A 41 -2.70 25.08 -8.26
C GLN A 41 -2.98 23.58 -8.30
N ILE A 42 -2.59 22.89 -9.37
CA ILE A 42 -2.75 21.43 -9.49
C ILE A 42 -1.81 20.72 -8.49
N ALA A 43 -0.54 21.13 -8.40
CA ALA A 43 0.39 20.60 -7.40
C ALA A 43 -0.11 20.80 -5.96
N GLY A 44 -0.79 21.92 -5.67
CA GLY A 44 -1.44 22.17 -4.39
C GLY A 44 -2.82 21.53 -4.24
N LEU A 45 -3.29 20.72 -5.22
CA LEU A 45 -4.62 20.11 -5.26
C LEU A 45 -5.76 21.12 -5.04
N ALA A 46 -5.59 22.35 -5.54
CA ALA A 46 -6.49 23.48 -5.32
C ALA A 46 -6.98 24.12 -6.62
N HIS A 47 -6.76 23.47 -7.78
CA HIS A 47 -7.22 23.98 -9.06
C HIS A 47 -8.76 23.85 -9.19
N PRO A 48 -9.50 24.89 -9.57
CA PRO A 48 -10.97 24.88 -9.62
C PRO A 48 -11.53 23.87 -10.62
N ASP A 49 -10.80 23.55 -11.69
CA ASP A 49 -11.22 22.59 -12.72
C ASP A 49 -10.65 21.18 -12.48
N LEU A 50 -10.04 20.90 -11.31
CA LEU A 50 -9.60 19.59 -10.88
C LEU A 50 -10.45 19.12 -9.70
N HIS A 51 -11.13 18.00 -9.89
CA HIS A 51 -11.99 17.39 -8.88
C HIS A 51 -11.46 16.02 -8.49
N PHE A 52 -11.62 15.69 -7.22
CA PHE A 52 -11.26 14.40 -6.67
C PHE A 52 -12.47 13.65 -6.19
N VAL A 53 -12.43 12.34 -6.35
CA VAL A 53 -13.36 11.37 -5.78
C VAL A 53 -12.54 10.24 -5.21
N PHE A 54 -12.79 9.95 -3.96
CA PHE A 54 -12.11 8.88 -3.23
C PHE A 54 -13.05 8.28 -2.19
N PRO A 55 -12.80 7.04 -1.75
CA PRO A 55 -13.68 6.38 -0.80
C PRO A 55 -13.65 7.07 0.56
N VAL A 56 -14.84 7.34 1.09
CA VAL A 56 -15.08 7.96 2.39
C VAL A 56 -16.13 7.16 3.18
N ASN A 57 -16.24 7.38 4.49
CA ASN A 57 -17.23 6.74 5.32
C ASN A 57 -17.95 7.74 6.23
N LYS A 58 -19.12 7.35 6.71
CA LYS A 58 -20.04 8.16 7.53
C LYS A 58 -19.60 8.37 8.98
N GLN A 59 -18.32 8.52 9.24
CA GLN A 59 -17.84 8.65 10.60
C GLN A 59 -18.52 9.76 11.38
N GLY A 60 -19.20 9.43 12.46
CA GLY A 60 -19.78 10.39 13.41
C GLY A 60 -20.92 11.26 12.89
N LYS A 61 -21.29 11.20 11.59
CA LYS A 61 -22.42 11.95 11.04
C LYS A 61 -23.73 11.24 11.33
N LYS A 62 -24.79 12.01 11.59
CA LYS A 62 -26.14 11.50 11.86
C LYS A 62 -26.68 10.68 10.69
N SER A 63 -27.48 9.66 10.98
CA SER A 63 -28.17 8.86 9.97
C SER A 63 -28.95 9.78 9.03
N GLY A 64 -28.60 9.76 7.71
CA GLY A 64 -29.26 10.58 6.67
C GLY A 64 -28.38 11.68 6.06
N GLU A 65 -27.30 12.12 6.70
CA GLU A 65 -26.36 13.06 6.08
C GLU A 65 -25.47 12.35 5.04
N ALA A 66 -25.35 13.00 3.87
CA ALA A 66 -24.42 12.55 2.85
C ALA A 66 -22.99 12.91 3.27
N VAL A 67 -22.07 11.99 3.07
CA VAL A 67 -20.65 12.19 3.22
C VAL A 67 -20.04 12.17 1.84
N LEU A 68 -19.32 13.22 1.47
CA LEU A 68 -18.72 13.39 0.16
C LEU A 68 -17.19 13.56 0.30
N SER A 69 -16.47 13.25 -0.78
CA SER A 69 -15.02 13.48 -0.85
C SER A 69 -14.63 14.92 -0.55
N ASP A 70 -15.49 15.87 -0.93
CA ASP A 70 -15.29 17.30 -0.66
C ASP A 70 -15.18 17.62 0.85
N ASP A 71 -15.90 16.89 1.70
CA ASP A 71 -15.85 17.08 3.16
C ASP A 71 -14.47 16.74 3.74
N PHE A 72 -13.70 15.90 3.04
CA PHE A 72 -12.38 15.41 3.44
C PHE A 72 -11.23 15.98 2.61
N MET A 73 -11.50 16.93 1.72
CA MET A 73 -10.46 17.55 0.88
C MET A 73 -9.27 18.14 1.66
N PRO A 74 -9.45 18.77 2.84
CA PRO A 74 -8.29 19.22 3.63
C PRO A 74 -7.38 18.06 4.06
N LEU A 75 -7.96 16.95 4.54
CA LEU A 75 -7.22 15.75 4.94
C LEU A 75 -6.57 15.08 3.72
N TRP A 76 -7.30 14.99 2.61
CA TRP A 76 -6.78 14.44 1.35
C TRP A 76 -5.55 15.20 0.86
N ARG A 77 -5.63 16.53 0.81
CA ARG A 77 -4.48 17.38 0.47
C ARG A 77 -3.29 17.16 1.38
N GLN A 78 -3.53 17.03 2.68
CA GLN A 78 -2.49 16.75 3.64
C GLN A 78 -1.80 15.42 3.34
N VAL A 79 -2.55 14.32 3.20
CA VAL A 79 -2.00 12.98 2.93
C VAL A 79 -1.24 12.95 1.60
N VAL A 80 -1.84 13.47 0.52
CA VAL A 80 -1.18 13.50 -0.80
C VAL A 80 0.11 14.33 -0.74
N SER A 81 0.13 15.45 -0.04
CA SER A 81 1.32 16.30 0.11
C SER A 81 2.39 15.61 0.97
N GLU A 82 2.03 15.04 2.11
CA GLU A 82 2.95 14.36 3.03
C GLU A 82 3.61 13.14 2.37
N ARG A 83 2.87 12.43 1.52
CA ARG A 83 3.28 11.17 0.88
C ARG A 83 3.68 11.33 -0.59
N ASN A 84 3.67 12.54 -1.13
CA ASN A 84 3.87 12.79 -2.56
C ASN A 84 2.93 11.97 -3.47
N GLY A 85 1.75 11.61 -2.96
CA GLY A 85 0.79 10.74 -3.62
C GLY A 85 1.10 9.23 -3.53
N TYR A 86 2.19 8.83 -2.87
CA TYR A 86 2.57 7.43 -2.66
C TYR A 86 2.09 6.93 -1.30
N PHE A 87 0.89 6.43 -1.23
CA PHE A 87 0.29 5.85 -0.03
C PHE A 87 -0.74 4.78 -0.40
N SER A 88 -0.91 3.82 0.48
CA SER A 88 -1.84 2.71 0.31
C SER A 88 -3.28 3.09 0.67
N PRO A 89 -4.30 2.34 0.19
CA PRO A 89 -5.67 2.49 0.65
C PRO A 89 -5.80 2.37 2.17
N GLN A 90 -5.00 1.50 2.80
CA GLN A 90 -5.03 1.31 4.25
C GLN A 90 -4.57 2.57 4.99
N GLU A 91 -3.48 3.20 4.55
CA GLU A 91 -3.03 4.47 5.16
C GLU A 91 -4.08 5.57 5.05
N TRP A 92 -4.83 5.62 3.94
CA TRP A 92 -5.95 6.54 3.80
C TRP A 92 -7.07 6.23 4.80
N TYR A 93 -7.46 4.96 4.95
CA TYR A 93 -8.48 4.56 5.90
C TYR A 93 -8.07 4.77 7.35
N ASP A 94 -6.81 4.59 7.68
CA ASP A 94 -6.26 4.88 9.01
C ASP A 94 -6.32 6.38 9.33
N ARG A 95 -6.04 7.23 8.35
CA ARG A 95 -6.18 8.70 8.50
C ARG A 95 -7.64 9.15 8.64
N LEU A 96 -8.56 8.43 8.05
CA LEU A 96 -9.99 8.64 8.27
C LEU A 96 -10.47 8.14 9.63
N ASP A 97 -9.62 7.52 10.44
CA ASP A 97 -9.95 6.90 11.74
C ASP A 97 -11.14 5.89 11.65
N LEU A 98 -11.23 5.18 10.52
CA LEU A 98 -12.36 4.28 10.24
C LEU A 98 -12.37 3.02 11.10
N GLY A 99 -11.41 2.84 11.99
CA GLY A 99 -11.24 1.57 12.67
C GLY A 99 -11.09 0.41 11.67
N ARG A 100 -10.46 -0.66 12.05
CA ARG A 100 -10.03 -1.75 11.14
C ARG A 100 -11.15 -2.54 10.44
N THR A 101 -12.41 -2.28 10.76
CA THR A 101 -13.57 -3.03 10.23
C THR A 101 -14.39 -2.28 9.19
N LEU A 102 -14.24 -0.97 9.09
CA LEU A 102 -15.04 -0.15 8.18
C LEU A 102 -14.23 0.23 6.94
N LYS A 103 -14.72 -0.14 5.77
CA LYS A 103 -14.15 0.28 4.48
C LYS A 103 -14.82 1.57 4.02
N GLY A 104 -14.04 2.46 3.38
CA GLY A 104 -14.57 3.59 2.66
C GLY A 104 -15.33 3.14 1.40
N ALA A 105 -16.29 3.93 0.97
CA ALA A 105 -17.03 3.70 -0.26
C ALA A 105 -17.31 5.01 -1.01
N ILE A 106 -17.43 4.93 -2.32
CA ILE A 106 -17.87 6.02 -3.19
C ILE A 106 -19.37 5.85 -3.42
N SER A 107 -20.16 6.80 -2.94
CA SER A 107 -21.64 6.72 -2.97
C SER A 107 -22.24 7.31 -4.25
N ALA A 108 -23.49 6.97 -4.54
CA ALA A 108 -24.23 7.53 -5.66
C ALA A 108 -24.39 9.08 -5.58
N ARG A 109 -24.40 9.65 -4.38
CA ARG A 109 -24.43 11.10 -4.18
C ARG A 109 -23.14 11.79 -4.60
N GLU A 110 -22.01 11.09 -4.48
CA GLU A 110 -20.72 11.56 -5.00
C GLU A 110 -20.80 11.73 -6.52
N ALA A 111 -21.35 10.72 -7.23
CA ALA A 111 -21.56 10.79 -8.67
C ALA A 111 -22.45 11.98 -9.07
N ASP A 112 -23.55 12.22 -8.34
CA ASP A 112 -24.42 13.37 -8.59
C ASP A 112 -23.70 14.71 -8.37
N GLY A 113 -22.83 14.77 -7.35
CA GLY A 113 -21.98 15.93 -7.07
C GLY A 113 -21.03 16.25 -8.22
N ILE A 114 -20.36 15.23 -8.76
CA ILE A 114 -19.46 15.37 -9.91
C ILE A 114 -20.20 15.84 -11.15
N ILE A 115 -21.33 15.19 -11.48
CA ILE A 115 -22.17 15.57 -12.62
C ILE A 115 -22.49 17.07 -12.57
N ARG A 116 -22.88 17.55 -11.40
CA ARG A 116 -23.19 18.97 -11.19
C ARG A 116 -21.98 19.86 -11.41
N LYS A 117 -20.81 19.51 -10.84
CA LYS A 117 -19.57 20.29 -11.03
C LYS A 117 -19.15 20.36 -12.48
N LEU A 118 -19.24 19.26 -13.21
CA LEU A 118 -18.86 19.19 -14.62
C LEU A 118 -19.82 19.89 -15.56
N SER A 119 -21.08 20.12 -15.18
CA SER A 119 -22.06 20.86 -15.99
C SER A 119 -21.70 22.35 -16.16
N PHE A 120 -20.86 22.92 -15.27
CA PHE A 120 -20.38 24.29 -15.41
C PHE A 120 -19.24 24.37 -16.44
N LYS A 121 -19.05 25.55 -17.04
CA LYS A 121 -17.89 25.81 -17.91
C LYS A 121 -16.59 25.74 -17.11
N SER A 122 -15.49 25.38 -17.76
CA SER A 122 -14.15 25.44 -17.15
C SER A 122 -13.85 26.88 -16.71
N PHE A 123 -13.21 27.02 -15.57
CA PHE A 123 -12.89 28.32 -14.97
C PHE A 123 -11.57 28.88 -15.47
N ALA A 124 -10.50 28.07 -15.43
CA ALA A 124 -9.15 28.52 -15.72
C ALA A 124 -8.35 27.56 -16.62
N ALA A 125 -8.68 26.26 -16.60
CA ALA A 125 -7.95 25.26 -17.36
C ALA A 125 -8.58 25.00 -18.74
N GLU A 126 -7.81 24.40 -19.64
CA GLU A 126 -8.31 23.92 -20.91
C GLU A 126 -9.23 22.72 -20.73
N TYR A 127 -8.86 21.83 -19.80
CA TYR A 127 -9.61 20.60 -19.50
C TYR A 127 -10.12 20.60 -18.06
N LYS A 128 -11.39 20.26 -17.88
CA LYS A 128 -11.95 19.85 -16.59
C LYS A 128 -11.50 18.42 -16.32
N CYS A 129 -10.92 18.18 -15.17
CA CYS A 129 -10.38 16.87 -14.84
C CYS A 129 -11.04 16.32 -13.56
N VAL A 130 -11.39 15.05 -13.60
CA VAL A 130 -11.86 14.30 -12.44
C VAL A 130 -10.92 13.11 -12.23
N ILE A 131 -10.27 13.06 -11.09
CA ILE A 131 -9.51 11.90 -10.65
C ILE A 131 -10.38 11.12 -9.68
N VAL A 132 -10.74 9.88 -10.05
CA VAL A 132 -11.45 8.94 -9.20
C VAL A 132 -10.43 7.93 -8.68
N TRP A 133 -10.08 8.01 -7.41
CA TRP A 133 -9.16 7.09 -6.76
C TRP A 133 -9.93 5.94 -6.13
N LEU A 134 -9.52 4.71 -6.40
CA LEU A 134 -10.16 3.45 -6.02
C LEU A 134 -11.63 3.35 -6.52
N PRO A 135 -11.86 3.49 -7.85
CA PRO A 135 -13.21 3.41 -8.42
C PRO A 135 -13.90 2.06 -8.17
N GLU A 136 -13.16 1.00 -7.86
CA GLU A 136 -13.68 -0.32 -7.44
C GLU A 136 -14.44 -0.28 -6.10
N THR A 137 -14.35 0.82 -5.35
CA THR A 137 -15.12 1.05 -4.11
C THR A 137 -16.47 1.74 -4.35
N MET A 138 -16.80 2.06 -5.61
CA MET A 138 -18.11 2.57 -5.97
C MET A 138 -19.18 1.54 -5.69
N ASN A 139 -20.32 1.98 -5.10
CA ASN A 139 -21.50 1.15 -5.10
C ASN A 139 -22.10 1.08 -6.52
N GLU A 140 -22.94 0.09 -6.78
CA GLU A 140 -23.53 -0.16 -8.10
C GLU A 140 -24.28 1.06 -8.65
N GLU A 141 -25.01 1.79 -7.82
CA GLU A 141 -25.73 3.00 -8.21
C GLU A 141 -24.77 4.12 -8.64
N ALA A 142 -23.65 4.33 -7.92
CA ALA A 142 -22.62 5.30 -8.29
C ALA A 142 -21.97 4.95 -9.63
N ALA A 143 -21.59 3.69 -9.79
CA ALA A 143 -20.99 3.18 -11.01
C ALA A 143 -21.91 3.37 -12.22
N ASN A 144 -23.22 3.06 -12.10
CA ASN A 144 -24.18 3.24 -13.15
C ASN A 144 -24.43 4.73 -13.51
N LYS A 145 -24.36 5.64 -12.53
CA LYS A 145 -24.46 7.09 -12.80
C LYS A 145 -23.25 7.62 -13.58
N ILE A 146 -22.06 7.17 -13.22
CA ILE A 146 -20.84 7.58 -13.91
C ILE A 146 -20.79 7.05 -15.35
N LEU A 147 -21.35 5.89 -15.64
CA LEU A 147 -21.42 5.34 -17.00
C LEU A 147 -22.04 6.32 -17.99
N LYS A 148 -23.12 7.01 -17.63
CA LYS A 148 -23.78 7.99 -18.51
C LYS A 148 -22.85 9.12 -18.94
N ILE A 149 -21.97 9.56 -18.03
CA ILE A 149 -21.02 10.65 -18.32
C ILE A 149 -19.81 10.13 -19.10
N LEU A 150 -19.42 8.87 -18.89
CA LEU A 150 -18.34 8.24 -19.64
C LEU A 150 -18.76 7.97 -21.10
N GLU A 151 -20.06 7.74 -21.36
CA GLU A 151 -20.61 7.58 -22.71
C GLU A 151 -20.64 8.91 -23.49
N GLU A 152 -21.13 9.97 -22.84
CA GLU A 152 -21.28 11.29 -23.44
C GLU A 152 -20.65 12.38 -22.55
N PRO A 153 -19.30 12.44 -22.50
CA PRO A 153 -18.62 13.43 -21.68
C PRO A 153 -18.82 14.84 -22.25
N TRP A 154 -18.92 15.82 -21.35
CA TRP A 154 -18.88 17.23 -21.79
C TRP A 154 -17.55 17.53 -22.49
N GLU A 155 -17.60 18.49 -23.43
CA GLU A 155 -16.39 18.94 -24.13
C GLU A 155 -15.25 19.26 -23.13
N LYS A 156 -14.04 18.90 -23.51
CA LYS A 156 -12.82 19.14 -22.71
C LYS A 156 -12.93 18.61 -21.27
N THR A 157 -13.60 17.48 -21.07
CA THR A 157 -13.67 16.81 -19.79
C THR A 157 -12.86 15.52 -19.82
N LEU A 158 -11.99 15.34 -18.83
CA LEU A 158 -11.17 14.15 -18.67
C LEU A 158 -11.52 13.44 -17.35
N PHE A 159 -11.84 12.16 -17.45
CA PHE A 159 -11.92 11.26 -16.30
C PHE A 159 -10.64 10.42 -16.22
N VAL A 160 -10.02 10.38 -15.06
CA VAL A 160 -8.89 9.50 -14.76
C VAL A 160 -9.30 8.60 -13.60
N LEU A 161 -9.51 7.32 -13.89
CA LEU A 161 -9.86 6.30 -12.91
C LEU A 161 -8.57 5.61 -12.46
N VAL A 162 -8.18 5.79 -11.21
CA VAL A 162 -6.96 5.22 -10.61
C VAL A 162 -7.38 4.00 -9.80
N SER A 163 -7.14 2.80 -10.33
CA SER A 163 -7.63 1.54 -9.78
C SER A 163 -6.49 0.58 -9.47
N GLU A 164 -6.51 0.00 -8.27
CA GLU A 164 -5.63 -1.11 -7.88
C GLU A 164 -6.23 -2.48 -8.27
N ARG A 165 -7.55 -2.55 -8.37
CA ARG A 165 -8.28 -3.79 -8.63
C ARG A 165 -9.28 -3.63 -9.78
N PRO A 166 -8.78 -3.48 -11.02
CA PRO A 166 -9.65 -3.29 -12.18
C PRO A 166 -10.56 -4.51 -12.45
N ASP A 167 -10.20 -5.68 -11.97
CA ASP A 167 -11.02 -6.90 -11.96
C ASP A 167 -12.35 -6.73 -11.23
N LEU A 168 -12.44 -5.78 -10.31
CA LEU A 168 -13.67 -5.44 -9.58
C LEU A 168 -14.51 -4.33 -10.24
N LEU A 169 -13.99 -3.68 -11.27
CA LEU A 169 -14.73 -2.67 -12.03
C LEU A 169 -15.78 -3.33 -12.95
N LEU A 170 -16.90 -2.63 -13.13
CA LEU A 170 -17.88 -3.10 -14.08
C LEU A 170 -17.30 -3.17 -15.50
N PRO A 171 -17.52 -4.26 -16.24
CA PRO A 171 -17.06 -4.38 -17.64
C PRO A 171 -17.51 -3.22 -18.53
N THR A 172 -18.66 -2.63 -18.19
CA THR A 172 -19.22 -1.46 -18.89
C THR A 172 -18.42 -0.19 -18.68
N ILE A 173 -17.73 -0.01 -17.54
CA ILE A 173 -16.77 1.06 -17.31
C ILE A 173 -15.49 0.82 -18.10
N LEU A 174 -14.95 -0.40 -18.01
CA LEU A 174 -13.72 -0.78 -18.71
C LEU A 174 -13.84 -0.62 -20.24
N SER A 175 -15.00 -0.96 -20.83
CA SER A 175 -15.23 -0.82 -22.28
C SER A 175 -15.30 0.63 -22.78
N ARG A 176 -15.50 1.60 -21.88
CA ARG A 176 -15.63 3.05 -22.20
C ARG A 176 -14.40 3.85 -21.78
N THR A 177 -13.40 3.20 -21.24
CA THR A 177 -12.16 3.84 -20.79
C THR A 177 -10.98 3.27 -21.55
N GLN A 178 -10.00 4.13 -21.83
CA GLN A 178 -8.71 3.67 -22.35
C GLN A 178 -7.85 3.21 -21.17
N GLU A 179 -7.37 1.98 -21.21
CA GLU A 179 -6.50 1.43 -20.20
C GLU A 179 -5.07 1.96 -20.38
N VAL A 180 -4.47 2.41 -19.26
CA VAL A 180 -3.06 2.76 -19.14
C VAL A 180 -2.49 1.89 -18.03
N VAL A 181 -1.61 0.96 -18.37
CA VAL A 181 -0.94 0.09 -17.40
C VAL A 181 0.31 0.78 -16.89
N VAL A 182 0.41 0.96 -15.57
CA VAL A 182 1.61 1.46 -14.91
C VAL A 182 2.40 0.25 -14.41
N PRO A 183 3.57 -0.05 -15.01
CA PRO A 183 4.41 -1.14 -14.54
C PRO A 183 5.10 -0.75 -13.22
N ARG A 184 5.56 -1.74 -12.47
CA ARG A 184 6.52 -1.50 -11.40
C ARG A 184 7.83 -1.00 -12.02
N LEU A 185 8.56 -0.20 -11.27
CA LEU A 185 9.89 0.24 -11.67
C LEU A 185 10.85 -0.96 -11.76
N THR A 186 11.80 -0.87 -12.68
CA THR A 186 12.93 -1.79 -12.72
C THR A 186 13.91 -1.49 -11.57
N ASP A 187 14.80 -2.42 -11.28
CA ASP A 187 15.83 -2.21 -10.25
C ASP A 187 16.73 -1.01 -10.58
N GLU A 188 17.02 -0.78 -11.87
CA GLU A 188 17.80 0.36 -12.32
C GLU A 188 17.05 1.69 -12.09
N GLU A 189 15.75 1.72 -12.32
CA GLU A 189 14.93 2.91 -12.10
C GLU A 189 14.78 3.23 -10.60
N VAL A 190 14.61 2.21 -9.74
CA VAL A 190 14.60 2.38 -8.28
C VAL A 190 15.94 2.88 -7.77
N HIS A 191 17.04 2.33 -8.29
CA HIS A 191 18.40 2.77 -7.96
C HIS A 191 18.59 4.25 -8.32
N ALA A 192 18.26 4.64 -9.55
CA ALA A 192 18.35 6.03 -10.02
C ALA A 192 17.49 6.98 -9.18
N GLU A 193 16.30 6.54 -8.76
CA GLU A 193 15.41 7.32 -7.89
C GLU A 193 16.00 7.52 -6.49
N LEU A 194 16.61 6.49 -5.91
CA LEU A 194 17.30 6.60 -4.62
C LEU A 194 18.48 7.58 -4.69
N GLU A 195 19.29 7.50 -5.75
CA GLU A 195 20.40 8.45 -5.98
C GLU A 195 19.90 9.89 -6.18
N ARG A 196 18.81 10.07 -6.93
CA ARG A 196 18.16 11.37 -7.16
C ARG A 196 17.68 11.98 -5.84
N ARG A 197 17.21 11.16 -4.89
CA ARG A 197 16.80 11.58 -3.54
C ARG A 197 17.96 11.82 -2.58
N GLY A 198 19.20 11.60 -3.03
CA GLY A 198 20.42 11.90 -2.29
C GLY A 198 20.97 10.73 -1.46
N GLU A 199 20.42 9.52 -1.61
CA GLU A 199 21.04 8.34 -1.01
C GLU A 199 22.38 8.07 -1.70
N ARG A 200 23.42 7.74 -0.92
CA ARG A 200 24.79 7.53 -1.40
C ARG A 200 25.41 6.24 -0.88
N ASP A 201 24.79 5.55 0.05
CA ASP A 201 25.28 4.27 0.57
C ASP A 201 24.94 3.13 -0.41
N PRO A 202 25.93 2.51 -1.07
CA PRO A 202 25.70 1.46 -2.05
C PRO A 202 25.00 0.22 -1.48
N GLU A 203 25.28 -0.13 -0.20
CA GLU A 203 24.60 -1.26 0.44
C GLU A 203 23.13 -0.96 0.70
N LYS A 204 22.84 0.24 1.17
CA LYS A 204 21.47 0.69 1.41
C LYS A 204 20.67 0.80 0.10
N ILE A 205 21.26 1.39 -0.94
CA ILE A 205 20.65 1.48 -2.28
C ILE A 205 20.30 0.08 -2.79
N ARG A 206 21.25 -0.85 -2.79
CA ARG A 206 21.02 -2.23 -3.24
C ARG A 206 19.91 -2.92 -2.44
N THR A 207 19.92 -2.75 -1.12
CA THR A 207 18.94 -3.37 -0.23
C THR A 207 17.55 -2.79 -0.45
N PHE A 208 17.42 -1.46 -0.50
CA PHE A 208 16.13 -0.79 -0.70
C PHE A 208 15.56 -1.05 -2.09
N THR A 209 16.40 -1.12 -3.12
CA THR A 209 15.97 -1.52 -4.47
C THR A 209 15.32 -2.91 -4.45
N ARG A 210 15.96 -3.87 -3.79
CA ARG A 210 15.41 -5.25 -3.69
C ARG A 210 14.16 -5.33 -2.83
N LEU A 211 14.14 -4.64 -1.68
CA LEU A 211 12.98 -4.64 -0.78
C LEU A 211 11.76 -3.97 -1.43
N ALA A 212 11.97 -2.84 -2.08
CA ALA A 212 10.90 -2.16 -2.78
C ALA A 212 10.37 -2.97 -3.97
N ALA A 213 11.21 -3.78 -4.62
CA ALA A 213 10.85 -4.61 -5.78
C ALA A 213 10.05 -3.82 -6.84
N GLY A 214 10.45 -2.59 -7.11
CA GLY A 214 9.78 -1.67 -8.02
C GLY A 214 8.52 -0.98 -7.48
N ASP A 215 8.22 -1.16 -6.21
CA ASP A 215 7.08 -0.58 -5.51
C ASP A 215 7.46 0.74 -4.85
N LEU A 216 6.91 1.85 -5.35
CA LEU A 216 7.27 3.19 -4.84
C LEU A 216 6.63 3.51 -3.49
N ILE A 217 5.52 2.89 -3.13
CA ILE A 217 4.93 3.05 -1.79
C ILE A 217 5.82 2.35 -0.76
N GLU A 218 6.25 1.12 -1.06
CA GLU A 218 7.19 0.41 -0.19
C GLU A 218 8.52 1.15 -0.09
N LEU A 219 9.00 1.75 -1.20
CA LEU A 219 10.21 2.58 -1.19
C LEU A 219 10.05 3.81 -0.27
N GLU A 220 8.89 4.48 -0.30
CA GLU A 220 8.61 5.59 0.61
C GLU A 220 8.62 5.16 2.08
N HIS A 221 8.02 4.02 2.39
CA HIS A 221 8.04 3.45 3.75
C HIS A 221 9.47 3.15 4.22
N LEU A 222 10.28 2.52 3.34
CA LEU A 222 11.68 2.23 3.65
C LEU A 222 12.51 3.49 3.90
N LEU A 223 12.32 4.52 3.06
CA LEU A 223 13.05 5.80 3.19
C LEU A 223 12.69 6.55 4.46
N ARG A 224 11.44 6.48 4.90
CA ARG A 224 10.94 7.13 6.13
C ARG A 224 11.22 6.32 7.38
N GLY A 225 11.66 5.07 7.24
CA GLY A 225 11.81 4.15 8.35
C GLY A 225 10.48 3.70 8.96
N GLU A 226 9.35 4.01 8.33
CA GLU A 226 8.00 3.71 8.86
C GLU A 226 7.69 2.21 8.80
N GLY A 227 8.28 1.47 7.87
CA GLY A 227 8.26 0.01 7.88
C GLY A 227 9.08 -0.61 9.03
N ASN A 228 9.93 0.19 9.67
CA ASN A 228 10.81 -0.28 10.74
C ASN A 228 10.14 -0.34 12.12
N GLU A 229 9.11 0.46 12.43
CA GLU A 229 8.50 0.39 13.77
C GLU A 229 7.55 -0.81 13.90
N LEU A 230 6.66 -1.03 12.92
CA LEU A 230 5.83 -2.25 12.90
C LEU A 230 6.69 -3.51 12.68
N ARG A 231 7.69 -3.44 11.78
CA ARG A 231 8.66 -4.52 11.55
C ARG A 231 9.62 -4.70 12.72
N LYS A 232 9.88 -3.67 13.53
CA LYS A 232 10.73 -3.78 14.71
C LYS A 232 10.08 -4.62 15.78
N ASP A 233 8.80 -4.41 16.06
CA ASP A 233 8.04 -5.23 17.00
C ASP A 233 7.92 -6.68 16.49
N ASP A 234 7.60 -6.87 15.21
CA ASP A 234 7.52 -8.19 14.57
C ASP A 234 8.89 -8.89 14.61
N PHE A 235 9.98 -8.17 14.35
CA PHE A 235 11.34 -8.69 14.45
C PHE A 235 11.72 -9.05 15.89
N GLU A 236 11.35 -8.23 16.88
CA GLU A 236 11.58 -8.53 18.30
C GLU A 236 10.81 -9.77 18.75
N PHE A 237 9.55 -9.93 18.32
CA PHE A 237 8.76 -11.15 18.54
C PHE A 237 9.43 -12.37 17.89
N PHE A 238 9.91 -12.25 16.66
CA PHE A 238 10.63 -13.32 15.98
C PHE A 238 11.91 -13.72 16.72
N CYS A 239 12.75 -12.74 17.08
CA CYS A 239 13.98 -12.97 17.84
C CYS A 239 13.70 -13.66 19.19
N SER A 240 12.66 -13.20 19.92
CA SER A 240 12.25 -13.81 21.18
C SER A 240 11.79 -15.24 20.98
N LEU A 241 10.92 -15.50 20.01
CA LEU A 241 10.46 -16.84 19.67
C LEU A 241 11.65 -17.79 19.42
N MET A 242 12.61 -17.38 18.57
CA MET A 242 13.75 -18.22 18.23
C MET A 242 14.67 -18.48 19.43
N ARG A 243 14.93 -17.46 20.27
CA ARG A 243 15.74 -17.61 21.50
C ARG A 243 15.07 -18.50 22.54
N LEU A 244 13.76 -18.31 22.77
CA LEU A 244 12.99 -19.12 23.73
C LEU A 244 12.89 -20.58 23.27
N SER A 245 12.67 -20.78 21.96
CA SER A 245 12.60 -22.10 21.34
C SER A 245 13.92 -22.86 21.45
N TYR A 246 15.03 -22.19 21.19
CA TYR A 246 16.36 -22.81 21.31
C TYR A 246 16.70 -23.22 22.77
N ASN A 247 16.29 -22.39 23.74
CA ASN A 247 16.58 -22.61 25.17
C ASN A 247 15.56 -23.48 25.93
N ASP A 248 14.59 -24.11 25.27
CA ASP A 248 13.54 -24.96 25.89
C ASP A 248 12.65 -24.27 26.93
N LYS A 249 12.44 -22.98 26.78
CA LYS A 249 11.71 -22.19 27.75
C LYS A 249 10.19 -22.23 27.49
N HIS A 250 9.60 -23.40 27.64
CA HIS A 250 8.18 -23.64 27.27
C HIS A 250 7.20 -22.72 27.98
N LEU A 251 7.40 -22.41 29.27
CA LEU A 251 6.53 -21.49 30.00
C LEU A 251 6.62 -20.07 29.44
N GLU A 252 7.82 -19.60 29.11
CA GLU A 252 8.04 -18.31 28.50
C GLU A 252 7.49 -18.26 27.07
N LEU A 253 7.54 -19.38 26.33
CA LEU A 253 6.88 -19.49 25.00
C LEU A 253 5.36 -19.37 25.08
N MET A 254 4.72 -19.87 26.14
CA MET A 254 3.29 -19.69 26.35
C MET A 254 2.96 -18.22 26.64
N ALA A 255 3.75 -17.56 27.48
CA ALA A 255 3.58 -16.13 27.75
C ALA A 255 3.78 -15.29 26.50
N TRP A 256 4.80 -15.61 25.68
CA TRP A 256 5.03 -15.00 24.38
C TRP A 256 3.79 -15.18 23.45
N ALA A 257 3.21 -16.36 23.41
CA ALA A 257 2.02 -16.63 22.59
C ALA A 257 0.80 -15.82 23.05
N GLU A 258 0.63 -15.63 24.36
CA GLU A 258 -0.42 -14.78 24.93
C GLU A 258 -0.21 -13.30 24.53
N GLU A 259 1.03 -12.81 24.54
CA GLU A 259 1.36 -11.44 24.15
C GLU A 259 1.05 -11.20 22.67
N VAL A 260 1.51 -12.07 21.77
CA VAL A 260 1.21 -11.99 20.32
C VAL A 260 -0.30 -12.13 20.05
N ALA A 261 -1.02 -12.91 20.85
CA ALA A 261 -2.46 -13.07 20.73
C ALA A 261 -3.25 -11.79 21.06
N GLN A 262 -2.69 -10.84 21.83
CA GLN A 262 -3.31 -9.53 22.08
C GLN A 262 -3.23 -8.58 20.88
N LEU A 263 -2.34 -8.83 19.93
CA LEU A 263 -2.24 -8.05 18.70
C LEU A 263 -3.54 -8.18 17.90
N SER A 264 -3.81 -7.18 17.05
CA SER A 264 -4.90 -7.31 16.10
C SER A 264 -4.62 -8.42 15.09
N ARG A 265 -5.67 -8.98 14.50
CA ARG A 265 -5.55 -10.05 13.49
C ARG A 265 -4.69 -9.65 12.29
N GLU A 266 -4.68 -8.39 11.95
CA GLU A 266 -3.85 -7.85 10.88
C GLU A 266 -2.37 -7.84 11.27
N GLN A 267 -2.05 -7.38 12.47
CA GLN A 267 -0.68 -7.45 13.03
C GLN A 267 -0.21 -8.90 13.20
N GLN A 268 -1.07 -9.79 13.68
CA GLN A 268 -0.76 -11.24 13.77
C GLN A 268 -0.38 -11.82 12.41
N ARG A 269 -1.10 -11.44 11.35
CA ARG A 269 -0.79 -11.88 9.98
C ARG A 269 0.48 -11.25 9.44
N ALA A 270 0.70 -9.96 9.70
CA ALA A 270 1.92 -9.24 9.33
C ALA A 270 3.15 -9.92 9.98
N PHE A 271 3.08 -10.18 11.27
CA PHE A 271 4.12 -10.92 11.99
C PHE A 271 4.43 -12.29 11.37
N LEU A 272 3.40 -13.11 11.08
CA LEU A 272 3.62 -14.43 10.46
C LEU A 272 4.21 -14.32 9.05
N THR A 273 3.82 -13.31 8.28
CA THR A 273 4.39 -13.04 6.94
C THR A 273 5.87 -12.65 7.06
N ASP A 274 6.20 -11.80 8.03
CA ASP A 274 7.58 -11.38 8.26
C ASP A 274 8.44 -12.52 8.84
N ALA A 275 7.87 -13.37 9.68
CA ALA A 275 8.52 -14.58 10.17
C ALA A 275 8.92 -15.53 9.03
N VAL A 276 8.03 -15.75 8.05
CA VAL A 276 8.35 -16.55 6.84
C VAL A 276 9.48 -15.89 6.04
N ARG A 277 9.47 -14.56 5.88
CA ARG A 277 10.54 -13.80 5.24
C ARG A 277 11.88 -14.03 5.95
N LEU A 278 11.93 -13.84 7.26
CA LEU A 278 13.16 -13.98 8.05
C LEU A 278 13.71 -15.42 8.06
N LEU A 279 12.82 -16.43 8.09
CA LEU A 279 13.21 -17.83 7.92
C LEU A 279 13.83 -18.09 6.56
N ARG A 280 13.21 -17.58 5.48
CA ARG A 280 13.75 -17.69 4.11
C ARG A 280 15.12 -17.01 4.00
N GLU A 281 15.24 -15.78 4.50
CA GLU A 281 16.49 -15.03 4.46
C GLU A 281 17.61 -15.75 5.25
N SER A 282 17.28 -16.30 6.43
CA SER A 282 18.22 -17.10 7.22
C SER A 282 18.68 -18.35 6.47
N TYR A 283 17.76 -19.01 5.73
CA TYR A 283 18.09 -20.14 4.89
C TYR A 283 19.00 -19.77 3.71
N LEU A 284 18.74 -18.62 3.05
CA LEU A 284 19.61 -18.13 1.98
C LEU A 284 21.04 -17.89 2.47
N LEU A 285 21.19 -17.33 3.68
CA LEU A 285 22.51 -17.16 4.31
C LEU A 285 23.17 -18.50 4.62
N HIS A 286 22.41 -19.49 5.13
CA HIS A 286 22.89 -20.85 5.36
C HIS A 286 23.38 -21.52 4.07
N ALA A 287 22.65 -21.35 2.99
CA ALA A 287 22.98 -21.90 1.67
C ALA A 287 24.14 -21.17 0.95
N GLY A 288 24.75 -20.15 1.57
CA GLY A 288 25.82 -19.35 0.96
C GLY A 288 25.34 -18.36 -0.10
N LEU A 289 24.02 -18.14 -0.19
CA LEU A 289 23.39 -17.25 -1.17
C LEU A 289 23.14 -15.84 -0.60
N GLY A 290 24.05 -15.36 0.24
CA GLY A 290 23.92 -14.04 0.88
C GLY A 290 23.81 -12.86 -0.10
N GLU A 291 24.30 -13.04 -1.33
CA GLU A 291 24.21 -12.01 -2.38
C GLU A 291 22.78 -11.67 -2.80
N ILE A 292 21.85 -12.64 -2.68
CA ILE A 292 20.43 -12.43 -2.98
C ILE A 292 19.58 -12.14 -1.73
N SER A 293 20.20 -12.07 -0.56
CA SER A 293 19.53 -11.72 0.70
C SER A 293 19.17 -10.23 0.71
N CYS A 294 17.97 -9.94 1.24
CA CYS A 294 17.43 -8.58 1.38
C CYS A 294 17.49 -8.06 2.83
N LEU A 295 18.39 -8.60 3.64
CA LEU A 295 18.56 -8.21 5.04
C LEU A 295 19.44 -6.98 5.19
N TRP A 296 19.06 -6.11 6.14
CA TRP A 296 19.80 -4.91 6.49
C TRP A 296 19.81 -4.68 8.01
N GLY A 297 20.82 -3.98 8.52
CA GLY A 297 20.90 -3.56 9.93
C GLY A 297 20.89 -4.71 10.93
N GLU A 298 20.03 -4.61 11.95
CA GLU A 298 19.93 -5.61 13.03
C GLU A 298 19.38 -6.95 12.55
N GLU A 299 18.50 -6.96 11.56
CA GLU A 299 17.98 -8.19 10.94
C GLU A 299 19.13 -8.99 10.32
N ALA A 300 20.02 -8.31 9.58
CA ALA A 300 21.16 -8.97 8.95
C ALA A 300 22.11 -9.57 9.98
N LYS A 301 22.34 -8.90 11.11
CA LYS A 301 23.17 -9.42 12.20
C LYS A 301 22.55 -10.66 12.85
N PHE A 302 21.25 -10.57 13.17
CA PHE A 302 20.53 -11.68 13.78
C PHE A 302 20.49 -12.90 12.86
N CYS A 303 20.04 -12.72 11.61
CA CYS A 303 19.88 -13.81 10.66
C CYS A 303 21.21 -14.48 10.30
N ARG A 304 22.33 -13.75 10.23
CA ARG A 304 23.67 -14.35 10.08
C ARG A 304 24.02 -15.27 11.25
N ASN A 305 23.70 -14.86 12.48
CA ASN A 305 23.94 -15.67 13.67
C ASN A 305 22.96 -16.84 13.77
N PHE A 306 21.76 -16.68 13.22
CA PHE A 306 20.71 -17.68 13.25
C PHE A 306 20.76 -18.68 12.08
N ALA A 307 21.37 -18.31 10.96
CA ALA A 307 21.52 -19.15 9.76
C ALA A 307 22.04 -20.59 10.04
N PRO A 308 22.97 -20.83 10.96
CA PRO A 308 23.42 -22.20 11.26
C PRO A 308 22.31 -23.11 11.82
N PHE A 309 21.23 -22.57 12.36
CA PHE A 309 20.10 -23.32 12.92
C PHE A 309 18.99 -23.59 11.91
N ILE A 310 19.09 -23.06 10.69
CA ILE A 310 18.13 -23.25 9.61
C ILE A 310 18.81 -24.01 8.48
N GLY A 311 18.27 -25.13 8.09
CA GLY A 311 18.79 -25.95 6.99
C GLY A 311 17.69 -26.73 6.26
N ASN A 312 18.07 -27.56 5.27
CA ASN A 312 17.12 -28.32 4.46
C ASN A 312 16.17 -29.21 5.28
N GLN A 313 16.62 -29.64 6.49
CA GLN A 313 15.88 -30.55 7.35
C GLN A 313 14.72 -29.89 8.10
N ASN A 314 14.71 -28.56 8.26
CA ASN A 314 13.68 -27.89 9.07
C ASN A 314 13.00 -26.71 8.39
N ILE A 315 13.58 -26.09 7.35
CA ILE A 315 13.02 -24.89 6.71
C ILE A 315 11.61 -25.10 6.17
N GLU A 316 11.37 -26.20 5.44
CA GLU A 316 10.05 -26.49 4.86
C GLU A 316 8.99 -26.65 5.95
N SER A 317 9.34 -27.34 7.05
CA SER A 317 8.41 -27.56 8.17
C SER A 317 8.11 -26.27 8.92
N LEU A 318 9.12 -25.41 9.13
CA LEU A 318 8.97 -24.11 9.79
C LEU A 318 8.08 -23.16 8.97
N VAL A 319 8.28 -23.10 7.67
CA VAL A 319 7.47 -22.29 6.76
C VAL A 319 6.03 -22.81 6.71
N ALA A 320 5.84 -24.13 6.54
CA ALA A 320 4.52 -24.74 6.51
C ALA A 320 3.72 -24.48 7.81
N GLU A 321 4.40 -24.50 8.97
CA GLU A 321 3.77 -24.22 10.26
C GLU A 321 3.33 -22.74 10.37
N ALA A 322 4.15 -21.80 9.90
CA ALA A 322 3.80 -20.38 9.86
C ALA A 322 2.62 -20.11 8.91
N GLU A 323 2.59 -20.75 7.75
CA GLU A 323 1.49 -20.66 6.78
C GLU A 323 0.19 -21.27 7.34
N SER A 324 0.29 -22.39 8.06
CA SER A 324 -0.84 -23.02 8.75
C SER A 324 -1.41 -22.08 9.82
N ALA A 325 -0.57 -21.50 10.66
CA ALA A 325 -0.99 -20.51 11.66
C ALA A 325 -1.69 -19.31 10.98
N MET A 326 -1.14 -18.80 9.87
CA MET A 326 -1.73 -17.71 9.11
C MET A 326 -3.11 -18.08 8.55
N ALA A 327 -3.28 -19.29 8.03
CA ALA A 327 -4.56 -19.77 7.53
C ALA A 327 -5.60 -19.87 8.67
N GLN A 328 -5.21 -20.37 9.83
CA GLN A 328 -6.09 -20.48 10.99
C GLN A 328 -6.53 -19.09 11.52
N ILE A 329 -5.63 -18.10 11.56
CA ILE A 329 -5.98 -16.71 11.92
C ILE A 329 -6.96 -16.10 10.89
N ARG A 330 -6.80 -16.38 9.60
CA ARG A 330 -7.75 -15.97 8.54
C ARG A 330 -9.14 -16.58 8.73
N GLN A 331 -9.20 -17.82 9.20
CA GLN A 331 -10.43 -18.58 9.47
C GLN A 331 -11.04 -18.27 10.84
N ASN A 332 -10.61 -17.20 11.50
CA ASN A 332 -11.06 -16.80 12.83
C ASN A 332 -10.72 -17.78 13.96
N GLY A 333 -9.66 -18.57 13.83
CA GLY A 333 -9.12 -19.40 14.90
C GLY A 333 -8.83 -18.59 16.18
N ASN A 334 -8.83 -19.25 17.34
CA ASN A 334 -8.46 -18.61 18.60
C ASN A 334 -6.96 -18.28 18.59
N PRO A 335 -6.55 -16.99 18.67
CA PRO A 335 -5.15 -16.60 18.51
C PRO A 335 -4.23 -17.23 19.55
N THR A 336 -4.64 -17.30 20.81
CA THR A 336 -3.83 -17.88 21.88
C THR A 336 -3.51 -19.36 21.61
N ILE A 337 -4.49 -20.13 21.15
CA ILE A 337 -4.28 -21.54 20.80
C ILE A 337 -3.36 -21.66 19.58
N VAL A 338 -3.60 -20.85 18.55
CA VAL A 338 -2.81 -20.87 17.31
C VAL A 338 -1.34 -20.54 17.60
N PHE A 339 -1.07 -19.44 18.32
CA PHE A 339 0.31 -19.03 18.60
C PHE A 339 1.00 -19.91 19.62
N THR A 340 0.27 -20.49 20.61
CA THR A 340 0.85 -21.49 21.52
C THR A 340 1.29 -22.73 20.75
N TYR A 341 0.44 -23.25 19.86
CA TYR A 341 0.78 -24.40 19.03
C TYR A 341 1.94 -24.10 18.11
N PHE A 342 1.92 -22.94 17.42
CA PHE A 342 3.00 -22.46 16.56
C PHE A 342 4.34 -22.40 17.30
N ALA A 343 4.39 -21.74 18.47
CA ALA A 343 5.61 -21.58 19.25
C ALA A 343 6.21 -22.93 19.71
N LEU A 344 5.35 -23.84 20.18
CA LEU A 344 5.79 -25.18 20.60
C LEU A 344 6.24 -26.04 19.41
N SER A 345 5.60 -25.92 18.25
CA SER A 345 6.03 -26.59 17.01
C SER A 345 7.40 -26.08 16.55
N VAL A 346 7.60 -24.76 16.52
CA VAL A 346 8.89 -24.12 16.19
C VAL A 346 10.00 -24.63 17.14
N SER A 347 9.73 -24.69 18.45
CA SER A 347 10.69 -25.18 19.44
C SER A 347 11.15 -26.61 19.18
N LYS A 348 10.26 -27.49 18.70
CA LYS A 348 10.61 -28.86 18.33
C LYS A 348 11.46 -28.94 17.05
N MET A 349 11.25 -28.03 16.09
CA MET A 349 11.91 -28.07 14.79
C MET A 349 13.33 -27.49 14.85
N ILE A 350 13.56 -26.43 15.63
CA ILE A 350 14.88 -25.81 15.77
C ILE A 350 15.90 -26.73 16.45
N LYS A 351 15.48 -27.64 17.29
CA LYS A 351 16.35 -28.58 18.01
C LYS A 351 16.84 -29.76 17.19
N LYS A 352 16.31 -29.99 16.02
CA LYS A 352 16.69 -31.11 15.16
C LYS A 352 17.97 -30.87 14.33
N LEU A 353 18.69 -29.80 14.58
CA LEU A 353 20.03 -29.51 14.05
C LEU A 353 21.15 -29.97 15.04
#